data_fb2c8d782e0a1d185af5519c1ab1f725
#
_entry.id   fb2c8d782e0a1d185af5519c1ab1f725
#
_cell.length_a   1.000
_cell.length_b   1.000
_cell.length_c   1.000
_cell.angle_alpha   90.00
_cell.angle_beta   90.00
_cell.angle_gamma   90.00
#
_symmetry.space_group_name_H-M   'P 1'
#
loop_
_entity.id
_entity.type
_entity.pdbx_description
1 polymer ?
#
loop_
_entity_poly.entity_id
_entity_poly.type
_entity_poly.pdbx_seq_one_letter_code
_entity_poly.pdbx_strand_id
1 'polypeptide(L)'
;MVKSAKIYKNFNIESRHKNSIILIGNFDGIHLGHQKLFLLAKNYKKKYSLKIGVLTFEPMPKMFFNNKLKNFRISSLEQKIDFLKSLKVDFVITKKFDKNFSKIKSQIFIKEILGKKLRPKFIFVSDNFKYGNKREGNVKQLIKSETSFGYKVIKPQPLLFNKKIASSSLIRNFLQKGELEKANRILDRKWSIHGKVQRGKQLGKKIGFPTANIDIKDYVLPSPGVYAVRVKKLGRNNYLKGIANLGFRPTFIEKKILLEVHLFNFSGNLYNKYLTVEFKKFIRKEKKFKNVNQLRKQIKIDLLKAKKTK
;
A
#
# COMPACT_ATOMS: atom_id res chain seq x y z
N MET A 1 1.12 -19.30 19.38
CA MET A 1 0.68 -17.92 19.06
C MET A 1 1.77 -17.21 18.26
N VAL A 2 1.48 -16.74 17.04
CA VAL A 2 2.42 -15.91 16.27
C VAL A 2 2.55 -14.57 16.99
N LYS A 3 3.72 -14.27 17.58
CA LYS A 3 3.98 -12.98 18.23
C LYS A 3 3.69 -11.86 17.23
N SER A 4 2.71 -11.01 17.56
CA SER A 4 2.38 -9.81 16.77
C SER A 4 3.58 -8.84 16.77
N ALA A 5 3.90 -8.27 15.61
CA ALA A 5 4.96 -7.27 15.52
C ALA A 5 4.65 -6.06 16.42
N LYS A 6 5.61 -5.63 17.24
CA LYS A 6 5.48 -4.42 18.07
C LYS A 6 5.49 -3.17 17.19
N ILE A 7 4.55 -2.25 17.41
CA ILE A 7 4.47 -1.00 16.63
C ILE A 7 4.94 0.17 17.48
N TYR A 8 5.93 0.92 16.96
CA TYR A 8 6.44 2.15 17.56
C TYR A 8 6.06 3.37 16.69
N LYS A 9 5.74 4.48 17.32
CA LYS A 9 5.43 5.76 16.65
C LYS A 9 6.64 6.72 16.59
N ASN A 10 7.69 6.40 17.33
CA ASN A 10 8.93 7.16 17.43
C ASN A 10 10.13 6.22 17.50
N PHE A 11 11.32 6.78 17.71
CA PHE A 11 12.58 6.03 17.76
C PHE A 11 12.92 5.47 19.16
N ASN A 12 12.07 5.64 20.16
CA ASN A 12 12.28 5.09 21.48
C ASN A 12 11.79 3.63 21.50
N ILE A 13 12.63 2.74 20.98
CA ILE A 13 12.38 1.32 20.94
C ILE A 13 12.90 0.62 22.20
N GLU A 14 12.28 -0.49 22.56
CA GLU A 14 12.74 -1.32 23.68
C GLU A 14 14.18 -1.82 23.44
N SER A 15 14.96 -1.99 24.51
CA SER A 15 16.37 -2.44 24.44
C SER A 15 16.52 -3.76 23.69
N ARG A 16 15.56 -4.69 23.85
CA ARG A 16 15.53 -5.96 23.10
C ARG A 16 15.37 -5.82 21.59
N HIS A 17 15.05 -4.64 21.06
CA HIS A 17 14.92 -4.33 19.64
C HIS A 17 16.12 -3.53 19.08
N LYS A 18 17.06 -3.12 19.95
CA LYS A 18 18.36 -2.62 19.53
C LYS A 18 19.24 -3.79 19.02
N ASN A 19 20.38 -3.50 18.45
CA ASN A 19 21.26 -4.49 17.84
C ASN A 19 20.53 -5.44 16.89
N SER A 20 19.66 -4.91 16.05
CA SER A 20 18.77 -5.64 15.15
C SER A 20 19.07 -5.34 13.68
N ILE A 21 18.38 -6.02 12.79
CA ILE A 21 18.32 -5.70 11.37
C ILE A 21 17.23 -4.65 11.21
N ILE A 22 17.54 -3.51 10.60
CA ILE A 22 16.54 -2.46 10.31
C ILE A 22 16.44 -2.24 8.80
N LEU A 23 15.26 -2.51 8.24
CA LEU A 23 14.93 -2.17 6.86
C LEU A 23 14.33 -0.77 6.84
N ILE A 24 14.89 0.15 6.03
CA ILE A 24 14.43 1.54 5.96
C ILE A 24 13.82 1.82 4.59
N GLY A 25 12.56 2.25 4.56
CA GLY A 25 11.88 2.60 3.32
C GLY A 25 10.40 2.92 3.48
N ASN A 26 9.79 3.40 2.41
CA ASN A 26 8.36 3.68 2.39
C ASN A 26 7.50 2.41 2.33
N PHE A 27 8.02 1.36 1.73
CA PHE A 27 7.37 0.04 1.59
C PHE A 27 5.93 0.13 1.09
N ASP A 28 5.66 1.06 0.16
CA ASP A 28 4.34 1.21 -0.41
C ASP A 28 4.04 0.07 -1.40
N GLY A 29 3.01 -0.70 -1.07
CA GLY A 29 2.59 -1.88 -1.80
C GLY A 29 3.38 -3.16 -1.48
N ILE A 30 4.50 -3.13 -0.77
CA ILE A 30 5.37 -4.31 -0.45
C ILE A 30 5.44 -5.30 -1.62
N HIS A 31 5.93 -4.81 -2.75
CA HIS A 31 6.07 -5.54 -4.01
C HIS A 31 7.26 -6.52 -4.00
N LEU A 32 7.40 -7.35 -5.04
CA LEU A 32 8.46 -8.37 -5.17
C LEU A 32 9.86 -7.83 -4.86
N GLY A 33 10.19 -6.59 -5.29
CA GLY A 33 11.48 -5.97 -4.95
C GLY A 33 11.66 -5.74 -3.45
N HIS A 34 10.61 -5.35 -2.74
CA HIS A 34 10.62 -5.27 -1.28
C HIS A 34 10.68 -6.67 -0.64
N GLN A 35 9.91 -7.63 -1.15
CA GLN A 35 9.88 -9.00 -0.62
C GLN A 35 11.26 -9.66 -0.71
N LYS A 36 12.00 -9.44 -1.82
CA LYS A 36 13.40 -9.89 -1.95
C LYS A 36 14.30 -9.33 -0.84
N LEU A 37 14.11 -8.04 -0.50
CA LEU A 37 14.85 -7.40 0.59
C LEU A 37 14.52 -8.05 1.94
N PHE A 38 13.22 -8.32 2.21
CA PHE A 38 12.78 -9.03 3.41
C PHE A 38 13.29 -10.47 3.48
N LEU A 39 13.32 -11.18 2.36
CA LEU A 39 13.87 -12.54 2.29
C LEU A 39 15.34 -12.55 2.68
N LEU A 40 16.13 -11.63 2.13
CA LEU A 40 17.54 -11.48 2.49
C LEU A 40 17.70 -11.14 3.98
N ALA A 41 16.90 -10.23 4.51
CA ALA A 41 16.92 -9.91 5.94
C ALA A 41 16.59 -11.12 6.83
N LYS A 42 15.67 -12.01 6.41
CA LYS A 42 15.39 -13.26 7.10
C LYS A 42 16.58 -14.21 7.15
N ASN A 43 17.37 -14.29 6.07
CA ASN A 43 18.60 -15.08 6.07
C ASN A 43 19.61 -14.54 7.08
N TYR A 44 19.77 -13.20 7.15
CA TYR A 44 20.61 -12.54 8.16
C TYR A 44 20.08 -12.76 9.58
N LYS A 45 18.74 -12.67 9.77
CA LYS A 45 18.08 -12.98 11.05
C LYS A 45 18.46 -14.38 11.53
N LYS A 46 18.39 -15.38 10.65
CA LYS A 46 18.76 -16.78 10.98
C LYS A 46 20.26 -16.90 11.27
N LYS A 47 21.12 -16.33 10.42
CA LYS A 47 22.59 -16.45 10.54
C LYS A 47 23.14 -15.80 11.81
N TYR A 48 22.59 -14.66 12.22
CA TYR A 48 23.11 -13.86 13.34
C TYR A 48 22.19 -13.83 14.56
N SER A 49 21.11 -14.61 14.58
CA SER A 49 20.12 -14.67 15.68
C SER A 49 19.54 -13.30 16.05
N LEU A 50 19.30 -12.44 15.05
CA LEU A 50 18.85 -11.06 15.24
C LEU A 50 17.34 -10.90 15.03
N LYS A 51 16.80 -9.78 15.52
CA LYS A 51 15.42 -9.36 15.22
C LYS A 51 15.37 -8.51 13.96
N ILE A 52 14.21 -8.51 13.28
CA ILE A 52 13.94 -7.68 12.10
C ILE A 52 13.01 -6.54 12.49
N GLY A 53 13.48 -5.31 12.33
CA GLY A 53 12.70 -4.09 12.42
C GLY A 53 12.51 -3.42 11.08
N VAL A 54 11.44 -2.66 10.94
CA VAL A 54 11.15 -1.83 9.76
C VAL A 54 10.98 -0.40 10.20
N LEU A 55 11.70 0.52 9.56
CA LEU A 55 11.47 1.95 9.70
C LEU A 55 10.76 2.47 8.46
N THR A 56 9.55 2.98 8.63
CA THR A 56 8.74 3.61 7.59
C THR A 56 8.16 4.94 8.07
N PHE A 57 7.67 5.75 7.14
CA PHE A 57 7.25 7.13 7.38
C PHE A 57 5.78 7.33 7.03
N GLU A 58 5.09 8.17 7.83
CA GLU A 58 3.69 8.48 7.63
C GLU A 58 3.40 9.97 7.93
N PRO A 59 2.84 10.76 6.96
CA PRO A 59 2.65 10.38 5.56
C PRO A 59 3.98 10.06 4.85
N MET A 60 3.91 9.44 3.68
CA MET A 60 5.12 9.23 2.87
C MET A 60 5.75 10.58 2.51
N PRO A 61 7.10 10.72 2.55
CA PRO A 61 7.78 12.00 2.29
C PRO A 61 7.29 12.71 1.01
N LYS A 62 7.06 11.97 -0.08
CA LYS A 62 6.56 12.54 -1.33
C LYS A 62 5.17 13.17 -1.19
N MET A 63 4.30 12.60 -0.37
CA MET A 63 2.97 13.16 -0.08
C MET A 63 3.04 14.36 0.84
N PHE A 64 3.98 14.35 1.80
CA PHE A 64 4.21 15.48 2.70
C PHE A 64 4.68 16.73 1.95
N PHE A 65 5.66 16.59 1.03
CA PHE A 65 6.19 17.73 0.26
C PHE A 65 5.27 18.18 -0.88
N ASN A 66 4.31 17.38 -1.27
CA ASN A 66 3.35 17.71 -2.33
C ASN A 66 1.91 17.45 -1.87
N ASN A 67 1.30 18.46 -1.24
CA ASN A 67 -0.08 18.39 -0.73
C ASN A 67 -1.12 18.20 -1.85
N LYS A 68 -0.76 18.52 -3.10
CA LYS A 68 -1.61 18.27 -4.28
C LYS A 68 -1.57 16.80 -4.72
N LEU A 69 -0.63 16.01 -4.19
CA LEU A 69 -0.49 14.60 -4.51
C LEU A 69 -1.54 13.77 -3.74
N LYS A 70 -2.79 13.96 -4.12
CA LYS A 70 -3.90 13.09 -3.73
C LYS A 70 -3.79 11.76 -4.49
N ASN A 71 -4.41 10.69 -3.99
CA ASN A 71 -4.54 9.41 -4.71
C ASN A 71 -3.19 8.81 -5.17
N PHE A 72 -2.29 8.63 -4.23
CA PHE A 72 -0.92 8.20 -4.52
C PHE A 72 -0.58 6.80 -3.97
N ARG A 73 -1.18 6.37 -2.85
CA ARG A 73 -0.81 5.14 -2.15
C ARG A 73 -1.21 3.89 -2.93
N ILE A 74 -0.35 2.90 -2.94
CA ILE A 74 -0.70 1.54 -3.38
C ILE A 74 -1.43 0.80 -2.26
N SER A 75 -1.05 1.05 -1.00
CA SER A 75 -1.66 0.46 0.19
C SER A 75 -1.85 1.49 1.31
N SER A 76 -2.89 1.33 2.13
CA SER A 76 -3.05 2.11 3.36
C SER A 76 -1.95 1.75 4.37
N LEU A 77 -1.82 2.56 5.44
CA LEU A 77 -0.90 2.26 6.53
C LEU A 77 -1.26 0.94 7.22
N GLU A 78 -2.54 0.68 7.43
CA GLU A 78 -3.03 -0.57 8.03
C GLU A 78 -2.66 -1.77 7.17
N GLN A 79 -2.95 -1.73 5.87
CA GLN A 79 -2.54 -2.78 4.93
C GLN A 79 -1.03 -3.00 4.94
N LYS A 80 -0.24 -1.92 4.96
CA LYS A 80 1.22 -2.00 5.04
C LYS A 80 1.66 -2.73 6.31
N ILE A 81 1.09 -2.37 7.47
CA ILE A 81 1.40 -3.01 8.75
C ILE A 81 1.01 -4.48 8.72
N ASP A 82 -0.16 -4.83 8.18
CA ASP A 82 -0.60 -6.22 8.10
C ASP A 82 0.29 -7.06 7.18
N PHE A 83 0.72 -6.50 6.04
CA PHE A 83 1.71 -7.17 5.19
C PHE A 83 3.07 -7.34 5.87
N LEU A 84 3.53 -6.35 6.63
CA LEU A 84 4.78 -6.45 7.39
C LEU A 84 4.66 -7.55 8.47
N LYS A 85 3.53 -7.62 9.17
CA LYS A 85 3.25 -8.72 10.12
C LYS A 85 3.27 -10.08 9.44
N SER A 86 2.66 -10.22 8.27
CA SER A 86 2.67 -11.49 7.50
C SER A 86 4.07 -11.89 7.06
N LEU A 87 4.98 -10.94 6.88
CA LEU A 87 6.40 -11.18 6.64
C LEU A 87 7.18 -11.56 7.90
N LYS A 88 6.51 -11.68 9.08
CA LYS A 88 7.10 -12.07 10.36
C LYS A 88 8.22 -11.13 10.82
N VAL A 89 8.07 -9.82 10.60
CA VAL A 89 8.96 -8.82 11.22
C VAL A 89 8.68 -8.75 12.72
N ASP A 90 9.68 -8.44 13.52
CA ASP A 90 9.55 -8.42 14.98
C ASP A 90 8.99 -7.08 15.47
N PHE A 91 9.30 -5.97 14.77
CA PHE A 91 8.77 -4.64 15.10
C PHE A 91 8.72 -3.72 13.89
N VAL A 92 7.86 -2.70 13.98
CA VAL A 92 7.72 -1.65 12.95
C VAL A 92 7.74 -0.28 13.61
N ILE A 93 8.55 0.62 13.09
CA ILE A 93 8.60 2.03 13.48
C ILE A 93 7.88 2.84 12.41
N THR A 94 6.71 3.39 12.75
CA THR A 94 5.93 4.26 11.86
C THR A 94 6.17 5.72 12.26
N LYS A 95 7.31 6.27 11.88
CA LYS A 95 7.67 7.65 12.24
C LYS A 95 6.79 8.65 11.50
N LYS A 96 6.16 9.57 12.24
CA LYS A 96 5.47 10.73 11.65
C LYS A 96 6.48 11.55 10.85
N PHE A 97 6.18 11.76 9.56
CA PHE A 97 6.95 12.65 8.70
C PHE A 97 6.29 14.03 8.73
N ASP A 98 6.88 14.94 9.47
CA ASP A 98 6.40 16.29 9.68
C ASP A 98 7.48 17.33 9.36
N LYS A 99 7.15 18.62 9.51
CA LYS A 99 8.03 19.75 9.22
C LYS A 99 9.36 19.67 10.00
N ASN A 100 9.32 19.26 11.27
CA ASN A 100 10.53 19.16 12.10
C ASN A 100 11.40 18.00 11.62
N PHE A 101 10.82 16.82 11.39
CA PHE A 101 11.57 15.66 10.91
C PHE A 101 12.14 15.89 9.50
N SER A 102 11.43 16.60 8.62
CA SER A 102 11.88 16.91 7.26
C SER A 102 13.12 17.80 7.18
N LYS A 103 13.42 18.55 8.25
CA LYS A 103 14.57 19.44 8.36
C LYS A 103 15.82 18.79 8.97
N ILE A 104 15.73 17.55 9.45
CA ILE A 104 16.85 16.84 10.07
C ILE A 104 17.95 16.63 9.04
N LYS A 105 19.17 17.10 9.32
CA LYS A 105 20.36 16.89 8.49
C LYS A 105 20.74 15.41 8.47
N SER A 106 21.32 14.94 7.35
CA SER A 106 21.73 13.55 7.17
C SER A 106 22.67 13.05 8.25
N GLN A 107 23.62 13.87 8.69
CA GLN A 107 24.55 13.53 9.78
C GLN A 107 23.82 13.33 11.12
N ILE A 108 22.81 14.17 11.44
CA ILE A 108 21.99 14.01 12.64
C ILE A 108 21.17 12.73 12.59
N PHE A 109 20.61 12.39 11.40
CA PHE A 109 19.90 11.13 11.21
C PHE A 109 20.82 9.92 11.52
N ILE A 110 22.07 9.94 11.03
CA ILE A 110 23.05 8.88 11.31
C ILE A 110 23.40 8.86 12.80
N LYS A 111 23.88 9.98 13.35
CA LYS A 111 24.41 10.04 14.71
C LYS A 111 23.33 9.80 15.77
N GLU A 112 22.24 10.56 15.72
CA GLU A 112 21.23 10.56 16.81
C GLU A 112 20.20 9.45 16.64
N ILE A 113 19.76 9.17 15.39
CA ILE A 113 18.69 8.19 15.17
C ILE A 113 19.28 6.79 15.00
N LEU A 114 20.18 6.60 14.05
CA LEU A 114 20.76 5.28 13.82
C LEU A 114 21.75 4.91 14.94
N GLY A 115 22.72 5.77 15.22
CA GLY A 115 23.81 5.48 16.16
C GLY A 115 23.38 5.41 17.64
N LYS A 116 22.56 6.37 18.11
CA LYS A 116 22.20 6.42 19.53
C LYS A 116 20.87 5.73 19.85
N LYS A 117 19.82 6.00 19.07
CA LYS A 117 18.46 5.52 19.40
C LYS A 117 18.21 4.09 18.94
N LEU A 118 18.45 3.79 17.68
CA LEU A 118 18.12 2.49 17.09
C LEU A 118 19.25 1.45 17.25
N ARG A 119 20.50 1.85 17.12
CA ARG A 119 21.69 1.01 17.24
C ARG A 119 21.57 -0.30 16.45
N PRO A 120 21.31 -0.26 15.13
CA PRO A 120 21.17 -1.47 14.36
C PRO A 120 22.52 -2.21 14.20
N LYS A 121 22.49 -3.54 14.01
CA LYS A 121 23.63 -4.33 13.54
C LYS A 121 23.73 -4.31 12.02
N PHE A 122 22.57 -4.35 11.34
CA PHE A 122 22.49 -4.28 9.89
C PHE A 122 21.42 -3.29 9.46
N ILE A 123 21.72 -2.48 8.45
CA ILE A 123 20.78 -1.55 7.80
C ILE A 123 20.52 -2.03 6.38
N PHE A 124 19.27 -2.31 6.04
CA PHE A 124 18.86 -2.73 4.71
C PHE A 124 18.15 -1.58 4.01
N VAL A 125 18.68 -1.15 2.88
CA VAL A 125 18.16 -0.05 2.06
C VAL A 125 18.22 -0.39 0.57
N SER A 126 17.42 0.30 -0.24
CA SER A 126 17.59 0.27 -1.70
C SER A 126 18.84 1.08 -2.10
N ASP A 127 19.44 0.73 -3.24
CA ASP A 127 20.65 1.40 -3.73
C ASP A 127 20.46 2.92 -3.95
N ASN A 128 19.24 3.33 -4.32
CA ASN A 128 18.87 4.75 -4.52
C ASN A 128 18.28 5.43 -3.26
N PHE A 129 18.49 4.86 -2.07
CA PHE A 129 17.99 5.41 -0.83
C PHE A 129 18.57 6.79 -0.54
N LYS A 130 17.69 7.74 -0.21
CA LYS A 130 18.01 9.11 0.16
C LYS A 130 17.33 9.49 1.46
N TYR A 131 18.01 10.26 2.31
CA TYR A 131 17.51 10.70 3.61
C TYR A 131 18.07 12.10 3.96
N GLY A 132 17.65 12.62 5.12
CA GLY A 132 18.04 13.95 5.58
C GLY A 132 17.33 15.09 4.84
N ASN A 133 17.60 16.30 5.30
CA ASN A 133 17.02 17.52 4.72
C ASN A 133 17.34 17.60 3.23
N LYS A 134 16.35 17.99 2.40
CA LYS A 134 16.47 18.09 0.94
C LYS A 134 17.09 16.84 0.27
N ARG A 135 17.01 15.67 0.94
CA ARG A 135 17.55 14.38 0.44
C ARG A 135 19.10 14.39 0.28
N GLU A 136 19.81 15.17 1.06
CA GLU A 136 21.26 15.31 0.99
C GLU A 136 22.01 14.01 1.31
N GLY A 137 21.44 13.17 2.18
CA GLY A 137 22.01 11.89 2.57
C GLY A 137 21.80 10.80 1.52
N ASN A 138 22.76 9.90 1.40
CA ASN A 138 22.74 8.78 0.46
C ASN A 138 23.40 7.51 1.04
N VAL A 139 23.34 6.40 0.30
CA VAL A 139 23.88 5.11 0.74
C VAL A 139 25.39 5.15 0.96
N LYS A 140 26.15 5.92 0.16
CA LYS A 140 27.60 6.06 0.33
C LYS A 140 27.95 6.66 1.68
N GLN A 141 27.20 7.66 2.15
CA GLN A 141 27.40 8.25 3.50
C GLN A 141 27.05 7.26 4.62
N LEU A 142 26.00 6.44 4.46
CA LEU A 142 25.73 5.37 5.43
C LEU A 142 26.89 4.39 5.52
N ILE A 143 27.44 3.95 4.38
CA ILE A 143 28.57 3.03 4.33
C ILE A 143 29.82 3.66 4.99
N LYS A 144 30.14 4.93 4.71
CA LYS A 144 31.26 5.62 5.36
C LYS A 144 31.14 5.67 6.89
N SER A 145 29.93 5.62 7.42
CA SER A 145 29.66 5.68 8.85
C SER A 145 29.58 4.31 9.55
N GLU A 146 29.79 3.20 8.80
CA GLU A 146 29.69 1.84 9.35
C GLU A 146 30.59 1.60 10.56
N THR A 147 31.86 1.95 10.43
CA THR A 147 32.86 1.74 11.49
C THR A 147 32.56 2.58 12.72
N SER A 148 32.21 3.87 12.53
CA SER A 148 31.95 4.80 13.64
C SER A 148 30.73 4.41 14.47
N PHE A 149 29.73 3.72 13.90
CA PHE A 149 28.49 3.39 14.58
C PHE A 149 28.22 1.89 14.71
N GLY A 150 29.15 1.03 14.29
CA GLY A 150 29.10 -0.42 14.50
C GLY A 150 28.01 -1.16 13.73
N TYR A 151 27.51 -0.62 12.63
CA TYR A 151 26.54 -1.29 11.76
C TYR A 151 27.15 -1.66 10.40
N LYS A 152 26.44 -2.49 9.63
CA LYS A 152 26.74 -2.79 8.23
C LYS A 152 25.54 -2.46 7.34
N VAL A 153 25.79 -1.88 6.17
CA VAL A 153 24.77 -1.51 5.18
C VAL A 153 24.66 -2.60 4.12
N ILE A 154 23.47 -3.09 3.91
CA ILE A 154 23.13 -4.09 2.90
C ILE A 154 22.22 -3.44 1.86
N LYS A 155 22.70 -3.40 0.62
CA LYS A 155 22.00 -2.84 -0.54
C LYS A 155 21.93 -3.86 -1.68
N PRO A 156 20.94 -4.75 -1.69
CA PRO A 156 20.85 -5.77 -2.73
C PRO A 156 20.52 -5.17 -4.10
N GLN A 157 20.93 -5.86 -5.15
CA GLN A 157 20.56 -5.49 -6.53
C GLN A 157 19.05 -5.45 -6.72
N PRO A 158 18.54 -4.43 -7.44
CA PRO A 158 17.12 -4.33 -7.74
C PRO A 158 16.57 -5.58 -8.44
N LEU A 159 15.34 -5.93 -8.12
CA LEU A 159 14.63 -6.96 -8.85
C LEU A 159 14.08 -6.39 -10.17
N LEU A 160 14.32 -7.07 -11.28
CA LEU A 160 13.76 -6.70 -12.58
C LEU A 160 12.44 -7.45 -12.83
N PHE A 161 11.52 -6.75 -13.44
CA PHE A 161 10.27 -7.28 -13.98
C PHE A 161 10.12 -6.79 -15.43
N ASN A 162 10.17 -7.70 -16.39
CA ASN A 162 10.16 -7.37 -17.82
C ASN A 162 11.18 -6.24 -18.15
N LYS A 163 12.44 -6.44 -17.82
CA LYS A 163 13.57 -5.51 -18.04
C LYS A 163 13.44 -4.16 -17.30
N LYS A 164 12.42 -3.94 -16.48
CA LYS A 164 12.22 -2.72 -15.67
C LYS A 164 12.36 -3.04 -14.19
N ILE A 165 12.85 -2.08 -13.40
CA ILE A 165 12.94 -2.25 -11.94
C ILE A 165 11.51 -2.41 -11.37
N ALA A 166 11.28 -3.53 -10.66
CA ALA A 166 10.06 -3.75 -9.88
C ALA A 166 9.95 -2.69 -8.78
N SER A 167 9.07 -1.72 -8.96
CA SER A 167 8.97 -0.55 -8.07
C SER A 167 7.53 -0.10 -7.85
N SER A 168 7.29 0.64 -6.77
CA SER A 168 5.99 1.26 -6.51
C SER A 168 5.56 2.21 -7.64
N SER A 169 6.50 2.88 -8.30
CA SER A 169 6.19 3.76 -9.45
C SER A 169 5.68 2.96 -10.66
N LEU A 170 6.28 1.81 -10.94
CA LEU A 170 5.86 0.92 -12.03
C LEU A 170 4.45 0.35 -11.76
N ILE A 171 4.18 -0.02 -10.51
CA ILE A 171 2.84 -0.52 -10.12
C ILE A 171 1.78 0.57 -10.30
N ARG A 172 2.05 1.81 -9.85
CA ARG A 172 1.11 2.93 -10.05
C ARG A 172 0.81 3.15 -11.52
N ASN A 173 1.84 3.15 -12.36
CA ASN A 173 1.67 3.30 -13.81
C ASN A 173 0.78 2.18 -14.39
N PHE A 174 0.96 0.92 -14.00
CA PHE A 174 0.11 -0.17 -14.46
C PHE A 174 -1.34 -0.03 -13.98
N LEU A 175 -1.56 0.34 -12.72
CA LEU A 175 -2.90 0.58 -12.20
C LEU A 175 -3.60 1.70 -12.96
N GLN A 176 -2.92 2.84 -13.17
CA GLN A 176 -3.46 3.99 -13.89
C GLN A 176 -3.81 3.68 -15.35
N LYS A 177 -3.08 2.77 -15.98
CA LYS A 177 -3.35 2.29 -17.35
C LYS A 177 -4.40 1.18 -17.42
N GLY A 178 -4.91 0.68 -16.28
CA GLY A 178 -5.83 -0.45 -16.23
C GLY A 178 -5.15 -1.81 -16.44
N GLU A 179 -3.82 -1.87 -16.46
CA GLU A 179 -3.02 -3.09 -16.59
C GLU A 179 -2.93 -3.85 -15.25
N LEU A 180 -4.09 -4.15 -14.68
CA LEU A 180 -4.24 -4.71 -13.35
C LEU A 180 -3.46 -6.02 -13.15
N GLU A 181 -3.42 -6.89 -14.16
CA GLU A 181 -2.69 -8.16 -14.07
C GLU A 181 -1.18 -7.96 -13.90
N LYS A 182 -0.59 -6.99 -14.62
CA LYS A 182 0.83 -6.66 -14.48
C LYS A 182 1.12 -6.08 -13.09
N ALA A 183 0.25 -5.20 -12.59
CA ALA A 183 0.37 -4.67 -11.23
C ALA A 183 0.31 -5.80 -10.19
N ASN A 184 -0.66 -6.72 -10.31
CA ASN A 184 -0.83 -7.85 -9.42
C ASN A 184 0.36 -8.82 -9.42
N ARG A 185 0.97 -9.05 -10.59
CA ARG A 185 2.20 -9.88 -10.69
C ARG A 185 3.36 -9.27 -9.91
N ILE A 186 3.59 -7.94 -10.03
CA ILE A 186 4.66 -7.27 -9.28
C ILE A 186 4.34 -7.21 -7.78
N LEU A 187 3.08 -7.08 -7.40
CA LEU A 187 2.64 -7.12 -6.00
C LEU A 187 2.69 -8.54 -5.40
N ASP A 188 2.71 -9.57 -6.24
CA ASP A 188 2.57 -10.97 -5.87
C ASP A 188 1.25 -11.27 -5.11
N ARG A 189 0.24 -10.48 -5.39
CA ARG A 189 -1.13 -10.61 -4.87
C ARG A 189 -2.09 -9.74 -5.64
N LYS A 190 -3.39 -9.95 -5.43
CA LYS A 190 -4.41 -9.04 -5.97
C LYS A 190 -4.33 -7.70 -5.25
N TRP A 191 -4.25 -6.62 -6.03
CA TRP A 191 -4.33 -5.27 -5.47
C TRP A 191 -5.68 -5.06 -4.80
N SER A 192 -5.69 -4.41 -3.63
CA SER A 192 -6.90 -4.21 -2.86
C SER A 192 -6.95 -2.84 -2.20
N ILE A 193 -8.15 -2.38 -1.96
CA ILE A 193 -8.48 -1.16 -1.23
C ILE A 193 -9.17 -1.55 0.07
N HIS A 194 -8.77 -0.92 1.17
CA HIS A 194 -9.52 -0.91 2.43
C HIS A 194 -10.28 0.41 2.52
N GLY A 195 -11.59 0.35 2.68
CA GLY A 195 -12.40 1.55 2.77
C GLY A 195 -13.67 1.37 3.59
N LYS A 196 -14.12 2.48 4.17
CA LYS A 196 -15.38 2.54 4.91
C LYS A 196 -16.54 2.71 3.93
N VAL A 197 -17.60 1.95 4.13
CA VAL A 197 -18.83 2.12 3.36
C VAL A 197 -19.57 3.36 3.82
N GLN A 198 -19.80 4.28 2.89
CA GLN A 198 -20.51 5.53 3.09
C GLN A 198 -21.93 5.46 2.49
N ARG A 199 -22.82 6.32 2.99
CA ARG A 199 -24.13 6.51 2.34
C ARG A 199 -23.95 7.22 1.00
N GLY A 200 -24.66 6.74 -0.03
CA GLY A 200 -24.72 7.33 -1.36
C GLY A 200 -26.16 7.67 -1.76
N LYS A 201 -26.35 8.10 -3.00
CA LYS A 201 -27.70 8.46 -3.55
C LYS A 201 -28.64 7.25 -3.75
N GLN A 202 -28.17 6.02 -3.48
CA GLN A 202 -28.93 4.76 -3.59
C GLN A 202 -29.56 4.49 -4.97
N LEU A 203 -29.04 5.12 -6.03
CA LEU A 203 -29.61 4.96 -7.40
C LEU A 203 -29.54 3.50 -7.87
N GLY A 204 -28.46 2.78 -7.51
CA GLY A 204 -28.33 1.35 -7.82
C GLY A 204 -29.47 0.52 -7.23
N LYS A 205 -29.94 0.83 -6.00
CA LYS A 205 -31.07 0.15 -5.37
C LYS A 205 -32.35 0.31 -6.18
N LYS A 206 -32.62 1.54 -6.68
CA LYS A 206 -33.84 1.86 -7.47
C LYS A 206 -33.89 1.07 -8.79
N ILE A 207 -32.74 0.69 -9.34
CA ILE A 207 -32.63 -0.08 -10.59
C ILE A 207 -32.38 -1.57 -10.41
N GLY A 208 -32.44 -2.08 -9.15
CA GLY A 208 -32.28 -3.50 -8.85
C GLY A 208 -30.85 -3.97 -8.58
N PHE A 209 -29.87 -3.05 -8.53
CA PHE A 209 -28.45 -3.37 -8.29
C PHE A 209 -27.90 -2.53 -7.12
N PRO A 210 -28.25 -2.87 -5.86
CA PRO A 210 -27.78 -2.12 -4.71
C PRO A 210 -26.25 -2.11 -4.64
N THR A 211 -25.65 -0.94 -4.38
CA THR A 211 -24.21 -0.74 -4.33
C THR A 211 -23.76 -0.18 -2.98
N ALA A 212 -22.62 -0.64 -2.49
CA ALA A 212 -21.89 -0.04 -1.39
C ALA A 212 -20.91 1.01 -1.95
N ASN A 213 -20.99 2.23 -1.45
CA ASN A 213 -20.08 3.32 -1.81
C ASN A 213 -18.86 3.26 -0.87
N ILE A 214 -17.67 3.06 -1.42
CA ILE A 214 -16.43 2.91 -0.65
C ILE A 214 -15.55 4.13 -0.83
N ASP A 215 -15.12 4.70 0.30
CA ASP A 215 -14.14 5.78 0.30
C ASP A 215 -12.75 5.23 -0.07
N ILE A 216 -12.15 5.81 -1.11
CA ILE A 216 -10.86 5.40 -1.65
C ILE A 216 -9.82 6.51 -1.59
N LYS A 217 -9.98 7.44 -0.63
CA LYS A 217 -9.01 8.52 -0.41
C LYS A 217 -7.59 7.98 -0.34
N ASP A 218 -6.67 8.75 -0.89
CA ASP A 218 -5.23 8.49 -0.91
C ASP A 218 -4.75 7.33 -1.77
N TYR A 219 -5.58 6.36 -2.13
CA TYR A 219 -5.15 5.28 -3.04
C TYR A 219 -4.92 5.79 -4.45
N VAL A 220 -3.87 5.26 -5.10
CA VAL A 220 -3.70 5.44 -6.54
C VAL A 220 -4.98 5.02 -7.26
N LEU A 221 -5.40 5.85 -8.20
CA LEU A 221 -6.61 5.58 -8.96
C LEU A 221 -6.27 4.67 -10.13
N PRO A 222 -6.86 3.47 -10.19
CA PRO A 222 -6.80 2.68 -11.40
C PRO A 222 -7.63 3.34 -12.51
N SER A 223 -7.46 2.88 -13.74
CA SER A 223 -8.25 3.38 -14.88
C SER A 223 -9.76 3.37 -14.55
N PRO A 224 -10.50 4.46 -14.76
CA PRO A 224 -11.94 4.48 -14.52
C PRO A 224 -12.66 3.40 -15.34
N GLY A 225 -13.63 2.73 -14.71
CA GLY A 225 -14.35 1.66 -15.37
C GLY A 225 -14.93 0.61 -14.42
N VAL A 226 -15.32 -0.50 -15.02
CA VAL A 226 -15.98 -1.61 -14.33
C VAL A 226 -15.00 -2.75 -14.11
N TYR A 227 -15.01 -3.30 -12.90
CA TYR A 227 -14.09 -4.35 -12.44
C TYR A 227 -14.83 -5.52 -11.83
N ALA A 228 -14.37 -6.74 -12.12
CA ALA A 228 -14.71 -7.88 -11.29
C ALA A 228 -13.90 -7.79 -9.99
N VAL A 229 -14.58 -7.95 -8.87
CA VAL A 229 -13.97 -7.84 -7.53
C VAL A 229 -14.39 -9.01 -6.65
N ARG A 230 -13.60 -9.23 -5.59
CA ARG A 230 -14.05 -9.98 -4.43
C ARG A 230 -13.89 -9.11 -3.19
N VAL A 231 -14.83 -9.24 -2.28
CA VAL A 231 -14.97 -8.34 -1.14
C VAL A 231 -15.14 -9.12 0.14
N LYS A 232 -14.45 -8.69 1.17
CA LYS A 232 -14.65 -9.20 2.52
C LYS A 232 -14.78 -8.04 3.53
N LYS A 233 -15.46 -8.29 4.64
CA LYS A 233 -15.39 -7.39 5.80
C LYS A 233 -13.98 -7.44 6.38
N LEU A 234 -13.47 -6.31 6.83
CA LEU A 234 -12.16 -6.26 7.49
C LEU A 234 -12.15 -7.21 8.70
N GLY A 235 -11.07 -7.97 8.86
CA GLY A 235 -10.96 -8.99 9.92
C GLY A 235 -11.66 -10.32 9.62
N ARG A 236 -12.39 -10.46 8.50
CA ARG A 236 -13.00 -11.72 8.06
C ARG A 236 -12.26 -12.34 6.90
N ASN A 237 -12.30 -13.68 6.78
CA ASN A 237 -11.66 -14.40 5.68
C ASN A 237 -12.61 -14.77 4.52
N ASN A 238 -13.91 -14.71 4.76
CA ASN A 238 -14.91 -15.05 3.73
C ASN A 238 -15.06 -13.93 2.71
N TYR A 239 -14.78 -14.26 1.45
CA TYR A 239 -14.93 -13.35 0.32
C TYR A 239 -16.25 -13.58 -0.40
N LEU A 240 -16.93 -12.50 -0.73
CA LEU A 240 -18.06 -12.45 -1.64
C LEU A 240 -17.59 -11.96 -3.00
N LYS A 241 -18.07 -12.56 -4.07
CA LYS A 241 -17.86 -12.07 -5.43
C LYS A 241 -18.73 -10.83 -5.67
N GLY A 242 -18.24 -9.93 -6.52
CA GLY A 242 -18.97 -8.71 -6.86
C GLY A 242 -18.44 -8.04 -8.11
N ILE A 243 -19.07 -6.94 -8.43
CA ILE A 243 -18.66 -6.02 -9.48
C ILE A 243 -18.49 -4.62 -8.88
N ALA A 244 -17.49 -3.89 -9.33
CA ALA A 244 -17.26 -2.53 -8.88
C ALA A 244 -17.18 -1.57 -10.06
N ASN A 245 -17.78 -0.40 -9.92
CA ASN A 245 -17.60 0.74 -10.81
C ASN A 245 -16.75 1.80 -10.12
N LEU A 246 -15.62 2.11 -10.73
CA LEU A 246 -14.77 3.24 -10.34
C LEU A 246 -15.03 4.38 -11.32
N GLY A 247 -15.57 5.49 -10.83
CA GLY A 247 -15.90 6.62 -11.69
C GLY A 247 -15.77 7.96 -11.01
N PHE A 248 -15.84 9.01 -11.82
CA PHE A 248 -15.83 10.38 -11.36
C PHE A 248 -17.27 10.92 -11.35
N ARG A 249 -17.70 11.43 -10.22
CA ARG A 249 -18.96 12.20 -10.15
C ARG A 249 -18.62 13.69 -10.14
N PRO A 250 -19.17 14.47 -11.09
CA PRO A 250 -19.10 15.92 -11.00
C PRO A 250 -19.88 16.37 -9.77
N THR A 251 -19.24 17.18 -8.93
CA THR A 251 -19.88 17.95 -7.86
C THR A 251 -19.61 19.43 -8.15
N PHE A 252 -20.35 20.33 -7.50
CA PHE A 252 -20.17 21.78 -7.70
C PHE A 252 -18.77 22.29 -7.35
N ILE A 253 -18.01 21.56 -6.55
CA ILE A 253 -16.70 22.02 -6.02
C ILE A 253 -15.53 21.18 -6.55
N GLU A 254 -15.68 19.86 -6.67
CA GLU A 254 -14.61 18.93 -7.11
C GLU A 254 -15.18 17.69 -7.78
N LYS A 255 -14.38 17.05 -8.65
CA LYS A 255 -14.70 15.70 -9.16
C LYS A 255 -14.51 14.68 -8.05
N LYS A 256 -15.59 14.25 -7.41
CA LYS A 256 -15.53 13.20 -6.40
C LYS A 256 -15.34 11.84 -7.06
N ILE A 257 -14.29 11.13 -6.64
CA ILE A 257 -14.03 9.76 -7.07
C ILE A 257 -14.87 8.83 -6.21
N LEU A 258 -15.54 7.89 -6.85
CA LEU A 258 -16.42 6.95 -6.18
C LEU A 258 -16.14 5.54 -6.63
N LEU A 259 -15.99 4.64 -5.66
CA LEU A 259 -15.97 3.19 -5.86
C LEU A 259 -17.30 2.62 -5.40
N GLU A 260 -18.15 2.23 -6.35
CA GLU A 260 -19.46 1.62 -6.10
C GLU A 260 -19.35 0.12 -6.29
N VAL A 261 -19.62 -0.66 -5.26
CA VAL A 261 -19.50 -2.12 -5.27
C VAL A 261 -20.84 -2.78 -5.10
N HIS A 262 -21.25 -3.61 -6.07
CA HIS A 262 -22.38 -4.50 -5.99
C HIS A 262 -21.91 -5.92 -5.67
N LEU A 263 -22.41 -6.50 -4.58
CA LEU A 263 -22.09 -7.87 -4.14
C LEU A 263 -23.10 -8.86 -4.68
N PHE A 264 -22.62 -10.00 -5.17
CA PHE A 264 -23.51 -11.07 -5.63
C PHE A 264 -24.06 -11.85 -4.45
N ASN A 265 -25.35 -12.20 -4.52
CA ASN A 265 -26.03 -13.02 -3.52
C ASN A 265 -25.81 -12.50 -2.08
N PHE A 266 -25.86 -11.19 -1.89
CA PHE A 266 -25.72 -10.58 -0.59
C PHE A 266 -26.92 -9.69 -0.27
N SER A 267 -27.53 -9.97 0.87
CA SER A 267 -28.52 -9.13 1.53
C SER A 267 -27.98 -8.70 2.88
N GLY A 268 -28.09 -7.43 3.23
CA GLY A 268 -27.69 -6.94 4.54
C GLY A 268 -27.11 -5.53 4.53
N ASN A 269 -26.93 -4.99 5.72
CA ASN A 269 -26.44 -3.63 5.91
C ASN A 269 -24.90 -3.60 6.02
N LEU A 270 -24.25 -2.84 5.13
CA LEU A 270 -22.81 -2.62 5.10
C LEU A 270 -22.41 -1.19 5.50
N TYR A 271 -23.34 -0.30 5.75
CA TYR A 271 -23.02 1.08 6.12
C TYR A 271 -22.13 1.14 7.35
N ASN A 272 -21.16 2.05 7.31
CA ASN A 272 -20.13 2.24 8.34
C ASN A 272 -19.20 1.03 8.57
N LYS A 273 -19.33 -0.07 7.82
CA LYS A 273 -18.39 -1.20 7.90
C LYS A 273 -17.18 -0.92 7.02
N TYR A 274 -16.02 -1.42 7.45
CA TYR A 274 -14.80 -1.43 6.64
C TYR A 274 -14.76 -2.69 5.79
N LEU A 275 -14.52 -2.49 4.50
CA LEU A 275 -14.42 -3.57 3.52
C LEU A 275 -13.03 -3.59 2.90
N THR A 276 -12.56 -4.81 2.59
CA THR A 276 -11.44 -5.04 1.68
C THR A 276 -12.02 -5.38 0.32
N VAL A 277 -11.72 -4.58 -0.69
CA VAL A 277 -12.11 -4.81 -2.09
C VAL A 277 -10.88 -5.20 -2.89
N GLU A 278 -10.80 -6.44 -3.32
CA GLU A 278 -9.73 -6.94 -4.18
C GLU A 278 -10.15 -6.88 -5.65
N PHE A 279 -9.32 -6.25 -6.46
CA PHE A 279 -9.55 -6.11 -7.90
C PHE A 279 -9.03 -7.35 -8.64
N LYS A 280 -9.93 -8.08 -9.26
CA LYS A 280 -9.62 -9.34 -9.97
C LYS A 280 -9.31 -9.09 -11.45
N LYS A 281 -10.21 -8.38 -12.15
CA LYS A 281 -10.12 -8.15 -13.59
C LYS A 281 -10.79 -6.85 -13.99
N PHE A 282 -10.19 -6.10 -14.91
CA PHE A 282 -10.83 -4.98 -15.60
C PHE A 282 -11.80 -5.51 -16.64
N ILE A 283 -13.05 -5.08 -16.61
CA ILE A 283 -14.12 -5.55 -17.51
C ILE A 283 -14.28 -4.60 -18.70
N ARG A 284 -14.41 -3.31 -18.43
CA ARG A 284 -14.57 -2.26 -19.47
C ARG A 284 -14.35 -0.87 -18.90
N LYS A 285 -14.13 0.10 -19.78
CA LYS A 285 -14.15 1.54 -19.47
C LYS A 285 -15.56 2.01 -19.13
N GLU A 286 -15.67 3.18 -18.49
CA GLU A 286 -16.95 3.83 -18.28
C GLU A 286 -17.69 4.09 -19.61
N LYS A 287 -19.01 4.05 -19.55
CA LYS A 287 -19.90 4.40 -20.67
C LYS A 287 -21.01 5.31 -20.19
N LYS A 288 -21.41 6.26 -21.02
CA LYS A 288 -22.64 7.02 -20.84
C LYS A 288 -23.81 6.26 -21.46
N PHE A 289 -24.98 6.32 -20.86
CA PHE A 289 -26.21 5.68 -21.33
C PHE A 289 -27.29 6.72 -21.55
N LYS A 290 -28.06 6.59 -22.64
CA LYS A 290 -29.16 7.50 -22.97
C LYS A 290 -30.32 7.36 -22.00
N ASN A 291 -30.58 6.16 -21.48
CA ASN A 291 -31.67 5.86 -20.56
C ASN A 291 -31.34 4.70 -19.59
N VAL A 292 -32.19 4.52 -18.59
CA VAL A 292 -32.06 3.51 -17.54
C VAL A 292 -32.10 2.08 -18.09
N ASN A 293 -32.89 1.83 -19.16
CA ASN A 293 -32.99 0.49 -19.74
C ASN A 293 -31.66 0.05 -20.39
N GLN A 294 -30.99 0.94 -21.11
CA GLN A 294 -29.64 0.66 -21.65
C GLN A 294 -28.64 0.40 -20.54
N LEU A 295 -28.67 1.19 -19.46
CA LEU A 295 -27.84 0.98 -18.29
C LEU A 295 -28.10 -0.41 -17.67
N ARG A 296 -29.34 -0.78 -17.45
CA ARG A 296 -29.74 -2.11 -16.91
C ARG A 296 -29.23 -3.27 -17.77
N LYS A 297 -29.43 -3.18 -19.12
CA LYS A 297 -28.91 -4.20 -20.07
C LYS A 297 -27.42 -4.34 -19.94
N GLN A 298 -26.67 -3.23 -19.92
CA GLN A 298 -25.22 -3.27 -19.80
C GLN A 298 -24.76 -3.84 -18.45
N ILE A 299 -25.41 -3.46 -17.34
CA ILE A 299 -25.08 -4.03 -16.01
C ILE A 299 -25.25 -5.55 -16.02
N LYS A 300 -26.33 -6.10 -16.60
CA LYS A 300 -26.52 -7.56 -16.71
C LYS A 300 -25.36 -8.23 -17.45
N ILE A 301 -24.89 -7.65 -18.56
CA ILE A 301 -23.73 -8.17 -19.31
C ILE A 301 -22.47 -8.12 -18.46
N ASP A 302 -22.22 -7.02 -17.75
CA ASP A 302 -21.06 -6.85 -16.89
C ASP A 302 -21.05 -7.85 -15.72
N LEU A 303 -22.22 -8.12 -15.13
CA LEU A 303 -22.41 -9.13 -14.08
C LEU A 303 -22.05 -10.52 -14.58
N LEU A 304 -22.50 -10.91 -15.77
CA LEU A 304 -22.16 -12.21 -16.38
C LEU A 304 -20.63 -12.35 -16.56
N LYS A 305 -19.98 -11.30 -17.09
CA LYS A 305 -18.51 -11.28 -17.25
C LYS A 305 -17.79 -11.37 -15.91
N ALA A 306 -18.27 -10.66 -14.88
CA ALA A 306 -17.68 -10.70 -13.57
C ALA A 306 -17.85 -12.05 -12.86
N LYS A 307 -19.00 -12.71 -13.00
CA LYS A 307 -19.27 -14.04 -12.43
C LYS A 307 -18.33 -15.11 -13.02
N LYS A 308 -18.02 -15.03 -14.32
CA LYS A 308 -17.08 -15.94 -15.01
C LYS A 308 -15.60 -15.71 -14.65
N THR A 309 -15.29 -14.61 -13.93
CA THR A 309 -13.90 -14.34 -13.51
C THR A 309 -13.51 -15.26 -12.33
N LYS A 310 -12.48 -16.11 -12.55
CA LYS A 310 -11.92 -17.02 -11.54
C LYS A 310 -11.17 -16.26 -10.44
#